data_4b8822877bb56da109a38f9a41f20658
#
_entry.id   4b8822877bb56da109a38f9a41f20658
#
_cell.length_a   1.000
_cell.length_b   1.000
_cell.length_c   1.000
_cell.angle_alpha   90.00
_cell.angle_beta   90.00
_cell.angle_gamma   90.00
#
_symmetry.space_group_name_H-M   'P 1'
#
loop_
_entity.id
_entity.type
_entity.pdbx_description
1 polymer ?
#
loop_
_entity_poly.entity_id
_entity_poly.type
_entity_poly.pdbx_seq_one_letter_code
_entity_poly.pdbx_strand_id
1 'polypeptide(L)'
;MGRFQEVSCLHRPSGALLVTDALVGISAEPPALFDLDPTPLLFHARERGDEPLSDSAEARRRGWARLVLFASYLRPEPLEVPALPELLRDAFKPGLRSLKAHFGLYPFRWKAGWQAAADGLIGEDAPRLQVAPVLERLVLPRAKESLLRWLQE
;
A
#
# COMPACT_ATOMS: atom_id res chain seq x y z
N MET A 1 22.69 -9.91 10.80
CA MET A 1 21.72 -8.84 10.51
C MET A 1 22.25 -8.05 9.32
N GLY A 2 21.49 -7.93 8.23
CA GLY A 2 21.93 -7.22 7.01
C GLY A 2 22.14 -5.72 7.30
N ARG A 3 23.06 -5.08 6.57
CA ARG A 3 23.20 -3.63 6.55
C ARG A 3 22.15 -3.06 5.60
N PHE A 4 21.35 -2.11 6.07
CA PHE A 4 20.55 -1.27 5.19
C PHE A 4 21.46 -0.15 4.66
N GLN A 5 21.46 0.04 3.35
CA GLN A 5 22.18 1.14 2.69
C GLN A 5 21.21 1.84 1.75
N GLU A 6 21.16 3.14 1.88
CA GLU A 6 20.41 4.03 1.00
C GLU A 6 21.41 4.95 0.31
N VAL A 7 21.25 5.15 -0.99
CA VAL A 7 22.03 6.11 -1.77
C VAL A 7 21.07 7.13 -2.34
N SER A 8 21.33 8.39 -2.06
CA SER A 8 20.60 9.50 -2.66
C SER A 8 21.54 10.34 -3.52
N CYS A 9 21.01 10.83 -4.64
CA CYS A 9 21.75 11.66 -5.58
C CYS A 9 21.00 12.97 -5.83
N LEU A 10 21.66 14.10 -5.64
CA LEU A 10 21.16 15.40 -6.04
C LEU A 10 21.65 15.74 -7.46
N HIS A 11 20.72 15.79 -8.41
CA HIS A 11 21.01 16.31 -9.74
C HIS A 11 20.95 17.84 -9.71
N ARG A 12 22.10 18.46 -9.51
CA ARG A 12 22.22 19.92 -9.31
C ARG A 12 21.59 20.77 -10.43
N PRO A 13 21.71 20.43 -11.74
CA PRO A 13 21.14 21.27 -12.80
C PRO A 13 19.62 21.38 -12.73
N SER A 14 18.91 20.33 -12.31
CA SER A 14 17.44 20.35 -12.20
C SER A 14 16.93 20.52 -10.78
N GLY A 15 17.81 20.46 -9.77
CA GLY A 15 17.40 20.42 -8.36
C GLY A 15 16.69 19.14 -7.93
N ALA A 16 16.70 18.10 -8.79
CA ALA A 16 16.02 16.84 -8.49
C ALA A 16 16.82 16.00 -7.50
N LEU A 17 16.15 15.55 -6.45
CA LEU A 17 16.68 14.56 -5.51
C LEU A 17 16.19 13.17 -5.92
N LEU A 18 17.13 12.28 -6.21
CA LEU A 18 16.88 10.87 -6.52
C LEU A 18 17.08 10.05 -5.25
N VAL A 19 16.05 9.35 -4.85
CA VAL A 19 16.05 8.43 -3.71
C VAL A 19 15.50 7.08 -4.15
N THR A 20 15.83 6.00 -3.44
CA THR A 20 15.23 4.68 -3.70
C THR A 20 14.05 4.43 -2.77
N ASP A 21 14.31 4.09 -1.51
CA ASP A 21 13.29 3.61 -0.57
C ASP A 21 13.05 4.56 0.61
N ALA A 22 13.93 5.57 0.80
CA ALA A 22 13.87 6.43 1.99
C ALA A 22 12.62 7.31 2.04
N LEU A 23 12.22 7.83 0.88
CA LEU A 23 11.06 8.71 0.76
C LEU A 23 10.08 8.15 -0.27
N VAL A 24 8.81 8.20 0.07
CA VAL A 24 7.72 7.85 -0.84
C VAL A 24 6.74 9.02 -0.93
N GLY A 25 6.25 9.26 -2.13
CA GLY A 25 5.18 10.21 -2.39
C GLY A 25 3.95 9.47 -2.89
N ILE A 26 2.83 9.60 -2.18
CA ILE A 26 1.58 8.89 -2.50
C ILE A 26 0.50 9.91 -2.81
N SER A 27 -0.03 9.85 -4.03
CA SER A 27 -1.14 10.67 -4.51
C SER A 27 -2.50 9.98 -4.27
N ALA A 28 -3.58 10.76 -4.26
CA ALA A 28 -4.94 10.25 -4.16
C ALA A 28 -5.34 9.39 -5.36
N GLU A 29 -4.88 9.79 -6.55
CA GLU A 29 -5.15 9.03 -7.77
C GLU A 29 -4.11 7.92 -7.95
N PRO A 30 -4.54 6.71 -8.34
CA PRO A 30 -3.62 5.63 -8.64
C PRO A 30 -2.72 5.97 -9.82
N PRO A 31 -1.50 5.44 -9.87
CA PRO A 31 -0.62 5.58 -11.04
C PRO A 31 -1.28 5.10 -12.34
N ALA A 32 -1.00 5.77 -13.45
CA ALA A 32 -1.56 5.46 -14.77
C ALA A 32 -1.28 4.01 -15.25
N LEU A 33 -0.32 3.33 -14.64
CA LEU A 33 -0.08 1.91 -14.87
C LEU A 33 -1.32 1.05 -14.63
N PHE A 34 -2.17 1.43 -13.68
CA PHE A 34 -3.41 0.72 -13.37
C PHE A 34 -4.53 0.95 -14.39
N ASP A 35 -4.35 1.86 -15.35
CA ASP A 35 -5.27 1.97 -16.49
C ASP A 35 -5.09 0.83 -17.49
N LEU A 36 -3.90 0.23 -17.54
CA LEU A 36 -3.61 -0.95 -18.36
C LEU A 36 -4.25 -2.21 -17.77
N ASP A 37 -4.19 -2.35 -16.45
CA ASP A 37 -4.85 -3.45 -15.73
C ASP A 37 -5.31 -2.99 -14.35
N PRO A 38 -6.59 -2.68 -14.15
CA PRO A 38 -7.13 -2.26 -12.86
C PRO A 38 -7.36 -3.42 -11.88
N THR A 39 -7.14 -4.66 -12.29
CA THR A 39 -7.43 -5.85 -11.47
C THR A 39 -6.88 -5.79 -10.04
N PRO A 40 -5.63 -5.34 -9.79
CA PRO A 40 -5.12 -5.22 -8.42
C PRO A 40 -5.92 -4.24 -7.57
N LEU A 41 -6.34 -3.11 -8.14
CA LEU A 41 -7.18 -2.13 -7.44
C LEU A 41 -8.55 -2.73 -7.11
N LEU A 42 -9.18 -3.34 -8.11
CA LEU A 42 -10.52 -3.95 -7.94
C LEU A 42 -10.49 -5.10 -6.95
N PHE A 43 -9.40 -5.86 -6.92
CA PHE A 43 -9.19 -6.90 -5.92
C PHE A 43 -9.22 -6.33 -4.50
N HIS A 44 -8.48 -5.26 -4.24
CA HIS A 44 -8.43 -4.62 -2.92
C HIS A 44 -9.68 -3.78 -2.60
N ALA A 45 -10.45 -3.38 -3.61
CA ALA A 45 -11.70 -2.63 -3.41
C ALA A 45 -12.81 -3.44 -2.75
N ARG A 46 -12.75 -4.76 -2.82
CA ARG A 46 -13.79 -5.66 -2.29
C ARG A 46 -13.81 -5.67 -0.77
N GLU A 47 -15.00 -5.81 -0.19
CA GLU A 47 -15.17 -6.06 1.24
C GLU A 47 -15.00 -7.54 1.58
N ARG A 48 -15.34 -8.41 0.63
CA ARG A 48 -15.35 -9.86 0.81
C ARG A 48 -14.81 -10.56 -0.44
N GLY A 49 -14.30 -11.76 -0.24
CA GLY A 49 -13.79 -12.58 -1.33
C GLY A 49 -14.86 -13.00 -2.36
N ASP A 50 -16.12 -13.04 -1.98
CA ASP A 50 -17.25 -13.45 -2.83
C ASP A 50 -17.91 -12.28 -3.61
N GLU A 51 -17.37 -11.08 -3.51
CA GLU A 51 -17.82 -9.95 -4.31
C GLU A 51 -17.22 -10.00 -5.73
N PRO A 52 -18.02 -9.69 -6.75
CA PRO A 52 -17.50 -9.57 -8.11
C PRO A 52 -16.54 -8.37 -8.21
N LEU A 53 -15.61 -8.44 -9.14
CA LEU A 53 -14.80 -7.28 -9.50
C LEU A 53 -15.67 -6.31 -10.32
N SER A 54 -16.03 -5.18 -9.70
CA SER A 54 -16.79 -4.11 -10.36
C SER A 54 -15.86 -2.93 -10.63
N ASP A 55 -15.69 -2.59 -11.89
CA ASP A 55 -14.84 -1.47 -12.30
C ASP A 55 -15.64 -0.15 -12.27
N SER A 56 -15.26 0.70 -11.34
CA SER A 56 -15.75 2.07 -11.23
C SER A 56 -14.65 2.98 -10.67
N ALA A 57 -14.75 4.27 -10.90
CA ALA A 57 -13.80 5.23 -10.37
C ALA A 57 -13.70 5.14 -8.83
N GLU A 58 -14.84 4.97 -8.15
CA GLU A 58 -14.87 4.78 -6.69
C GLU A 58 -14.18 3.49 -6.27
N ALA A 59 -14.44 2.37 -6.97
CA ALA A 59 -13.78 1.10 -6.66
C ALA A 59 -12.26 1.20 -6.89
N ARG A 60 -11.82 1.86 -7.96
CA ARG A 60 -10.39 2.07 -8.21
C ARG A 60 -9.73 2.91 -7.11
N ARG A 61 -10.33 4.03 -6.68
CA ARG A 61 -9.81 4.86 -5.59
C ARG A 61 -9.78 4.11 -4.26
N ARG A 62 -10.88 3.43 -3.91
CA ARG A 62 -10.95 2.59 -2.70
C ARG A 62 -9.88 1.50 -2.73
N GLY A 63 -9.74 0.83 -3.86
CA GLY A 63 -8.74 -0.20 -4.05
C GLY A 63 -7.32 0.34 -3.96
N TRP A 64 -7.06 1.52 -4.50
CA TRP A 64 -5.76 2.19 -4.39
C TRP A 64 -5.41 2.51 -2.93
N ALA A 65 -6.31 3.16 -2.21
CA ALA A 65 -6.10 3.49 -0.81
C ALA A 65 -5.80 2.24 0.04
N ARG A 66 -6.52 1.14 -0.21
CA ARG A 66 -6.29 -0.14 0.47
C ARG A 66 -4.99 -0.81 0.03
N LEU A 67 -4.64 -0.74 -1.24
CA LEU A 67 -3.36 -1.24 -1.75
C LEU A 67 -2.18 -0.52 -1.10
N VAL A 68 -2.27 0.81 -0.98
CA VAL A 68 -1.27 1.62 -0.27
C VAL A 68 -1.12 1.17 1.18
N LEU A 69 -2.21 0.99 1.91
CA LEU A 69 -2.17 0.49 3.29
C LEU A 69 -1.57 -0.91 3.38
N PHE A 70 -1.94 -1.79 2.45
CA PHE A 70 -1.43 -3.14 2.38
C PHE A 70 0.07 -3.17 2.06
N ALA A 71 0.50 -2.41 1.05
CA ALA A 71 1.91 -2.29 0.66
C ALA A 71 2.77 -1.66 1.75
N SER A 72 2.17 -0.86 2.63
CA SER A 72 2.88 -0.27 3.77
C SER A 72 3.22 -1.27 4.89
N TYR A 73 2.89 -2.52 4.75
CA TYR A 73 3.14 -3.75 5.53
C TYR A 73 3.14 -3.64 7.07
N LEU A 74 3.32 -2.46 7.61
CA LEU A 74 3.53 -2.23 9.04
C LEU A 74 2.44 -1.38 9.67
N ARG A 75 1.31 -1.26 8.97
CA ARG A 75 0.08 -0.70 9.54
C ARG A 75 -1.00 -1.79 9.59
N PRO A 76 -0.84 -2.79 10.48
CA PRO A 76 -1.81 -3.87 10.63
C PRO A 76 -3.11 -3.41 11.29
N GLU A 77 -3.12 -2.21 11.88
CA GLU A 77 -4.25 -1.69 12.62
C GLU A 77 -5.56 -1.66 11.82
N PRO A 78 -5.58 -1.25 10.54
CA PRO A 78 -6.80 -1.27 9.74
C PRO A 78 -7.17 -2.65 9.19
N LEU A 79 -6.33 -3.67 9.39
CA LEU A 79 -6.55 -5.02 8.88
C LEU A 79 -6.97 -5.98 9.98
N GLU A 80 -7.86 -6.90 9.63
CA GLU A 80 -8.24 -8.06 10.41
C GLU A 80 -8.02 -9.33 9.58
N VAL A 81 -7.34 -10.30 10.15
CA VAL A 81 -7.18 -11.61 9.54
C VAL A 81 -8.30 -12.51 10.06
N PRO A 82 -9.26 -12.92 9.21
CA PRO A 82 -10.32 -13.84 9.60
C PRO A 82 -9.77 -15.17 10.08
N ALA A 83 -10.55 -15.89 10.88
CA ALA A 83 -10.18 -17.22 11.31
C ALA A 83 -10.04 -18.18 10.11
N LEU A 84 -9.08 -19.10 10.18
CA LEU A 84 -8.81 -20.06 9.10
C LEU A 84 -10.06 -20.80 8.58
N PRO A 85 -11.00 -21.26 9.42
CA PRO A 85 -12.23 -21.90 8.94
C PRO A 85 -13.12 -20.97 8.09
N GLU A 86 -13.14 -19.67 8.37
CA GLU A 86 -13.87 -18.68 7.57
C GLU A 86 -13.19 -18.48 6.22
N LEU A 87 -11.88 -18.34 6.21
CA LEU A 87 -11.10 -18.20 4.98
C LEU A 87 -11.29 -19.40 4.07
N LEU A 88 -11.24 -20.61 4.60
CA LEU A 88 -11.47 -21.83 3.84
C LEU A 88 -12.89 -21.90 3.28
N ARG A 89 -13.89 -21.55 4.09
CA ARG A 89 -15.29 -21.48 3.64
C ARG A 89 -15.46 -20.51 2.48
N ASP A 90 -14.87 -19.34 2.58
CA ASP A 90 -14.93 -18.33 1.55
C ASP A 90 -14.18 -18.77 0.28
N ALA A 91 -13.03 -19.42 0.40
CA ALA A 91 -12.26 -19.92 -0.73
C ALA A 91 -12.99 -20.98 -1.57
N PHE A 92 -13.95 -21.68 -0.99
CA PHE A 92 -14.73 -22.73 -1.68
C PHE A 92 -16.08 -22.26 -2.22
N LYS A 93 -16.47 -21.00 -2.00
CA LYS A 93 -17.71 -20.45 -2.56
C LYS A 93 -17.67 -20.43 -4.09
N PRO A 94 -18.79 -20.79 -4.75
CA PRO A 94 -18.91 -20.69 -6.18
C PRO A 94 -18.69 -19.24 -6.68
N GLY A 95 -18.05 -19.08 -7.82
CA GLY A 95 -17.84 -17.77 -8.45
C GLY A 95 -16.62 -16.98 -7.97
N LEU A 96 -15.94 -17.41 -6.92
CA LEU A 96 -14.73 -16.74 -6.44
C LEU A 96 -13.51 -16.98 -7.31
N ARG A 97 -13.51 -18.06 -8.09
CA ARG A 97 -12.39 -18.44 -8.96
C ARG A 97 -12.56 -17.80 -10.32
N SER A 98 -11.79 -16.77 -10.61
CA SER A 98 -11.62 -16.26 -11.96
C SER A 98 -10.14 -16.18 -12.29
N LEU A 99 -9.81 -16.23 -13.60
CA LEU A 99 -8.44 -16.04 -14.06
C LEU A 99 -7.86 -14.68 -13.64
N LYS A 100 -8.74 -13.69 -13.41
CA LYS A 100 -8.35 -12.34 -13.00
C LYS A 100 -8.32 -12.12 -11.49
N ALA A 101 -9.04 -12.91 -10.71
CA ALA A 101 -9.22 -12.68 -9.26
C ALA A 101 -8.50 -13.71 -8.37
N HIS A 102 -7.53 -14.41 -8.90
CA HIS A 102 -6.66 -15.35 -8.19
C HIS A 102 -7.33 -16.08 -7.02
N PHE A 103 -7.91 -17.24 -7.25
CA PHE A 103 -8.37 -18.21 -6.25
C PHE A 103 -9.58 -17.80 -5.37
N GLY A 104 -10.11 -16.60 -5.48
CA GLY A 104 -11.19 -16.15 -4.60
C GLY A 104 -10.81 -16.07 -3.11
N LEU A 105 -9.55 -16.24 -2.79
CA LEU A 105 -9.05 -16.07 -1.43
C LEU A 105 -8.83 -14.59 -1.15
N TYR A 106 -9.56 -14.06 -0.17
CA TYR A 106 -9.36 -12.72 0.35
C TYR A 106 -9.00 -12.85 1.84
N PRO A 107 -7.70 -12.91 2.18
CA PRO A 107 -7.23 -13.37 3.48
C PRO A 107 -7.34 -12.33 4.60
N PHE A 108 -7.91 -11.17 4.33
CA PHE A 108 -8.06 -10.10 5.30
C PHE A 108 -9.38 -9.36 5.11
N ARG A 109 -9.80 -8.68 6.14
CA ARG A 109 -10.94 -7.74 6.14
C ARG A 109 -10.45 -6.37 6.55
N TRP A 110 -11.17 -5.36 6.12
CA TRP A 110 -10.92 -3.98 6.49
C TRP A 110 -11.78 -3.62 7.70
N LYS A 111 -11.13 -3.17 8.77
CA LYS A 111 -11.85 -2.68 9.95
C LYS A 111 -12.56 -1.37 9.64
N ALA A 112 -13.63 -1.08 10.37
CA ALA A 112 -14.27 0.23 10.30
C ALA A 112 -13.25 1.34 10.59
N GLY A 113 -13.31 2.43 9.81
CA GLY A 113 -12.39 3.56 9.97
C GLY A 113 -11.00 3.38 9.34
N TRP A 114 -10.78 2.35 8.51
CA TRP A 114 -9.53 2.16 7.78
C TRP A 114 -9.14 3.38 6.93
N GLN A 115 -10.13 4.18 6.50
CA GLN A 115 -9.93 5.39 5.70
C GLN A 115 -9.02 6.39 6.40
N ALA A 116 -9.19 6.61 7.70
CA ALA A 116 -8.35 7.53 8.46
C ALA A 116 -6.86 7.15 8.42
N ALA A 117 -6.56 5.85 8.34
CA ALA A 117 -5.18 5.39 8.17
C ALA A 117 -4.65 5.66 6.75
N ALA A 118 -5.51 5.56 5.73
CA ALA A 118 -5.16 5.89 4.35
C ALA A 118 -4.93 7.40 4.17
N ASP A 119 -5.82 8.25 4.72
CA ASP A 119 -5.74 9.71 4.67
C ASP A 119 -4.43 10.22 5.30
N GLY A 120 -3.91 9.50 6.29
CA GLY A 120 -2.60 9.78 6.88
C GLY A 120 -1.40 9.53 5.95
N LEU A 121 -1.57 8.77 4.87
CA LEU A 121 -0.51 8.39 3.94
C LEU A 121 -0.65 9.06 2.57
N ILE A 122 -1.87 9.33 2.15
CA ILE A 122 -2.22 9.80 0.81
C ILE A 122 -2.36 11.32 0.84
N GLY A 123 -1.77 12.01 -0.13
CA GLY A 123 -1.96 13.44 -0.32
C GLY A 123 -3.12 13.71 -1.27
N GLU A 124 -4.01 14.64 -0.94
CA GLU A 124 -5.20 14.97 -1.74
C GLU A 124 -4.82 15.72 -3.03
N ASP A 125 -4.15 16.85 -2.90
CA ASP A 125 -3.82 17.74 -4.03
C ASP A 125 -2.44 17.46 -4.63
N ALA A 126 -1.53 16.88 -3.87
CA ALA A 126 -0.18 16.52 -4.31
C ALA A 126 0.31 15.29 -3.54
N PRO A 127 1.27 14.53 -4.11
CA PRO A 127 1.85 13.40 -3.40
C PRO A 127 2.40 13.82 -2.04
N ARG A 128 1.93 13.17 -0.97
CA ARG A 128 2.43 13.41 0.36
C ARG A 128 3.77 12.73 0.52
N LEU A 129 4.84 13.51 0.59
CA LEU A 129 6.18 13.00 0.85
C LEU A 129 6.31 12.56 2.30
N GLN A 130 6.77 11.35 2.50
CA GLN A 130 6.97 10.79 3.84
C GLN A 130 8.08 9.73 3.80
N VAL A 131 8.65 9.43 4.96
CA VAL A 131 9.53 8.27 5.08
C VAL A 131 8.69 7.01 4.86
N ALA A 132 9.22 6.08 4.07
CA ALA A 132 8.51 4.82 3.85
C ALA A 132 8.18 4.15 5.21
N PRO A 133 6.92 3.75 5.46
CA PRO A 133 6.50 3.23 6.77
C PRO A 133 7.32 2.03 7.25
N VAL A 134 7.80 1.21 6.31
CA VAL A 134 8.70 0.09 6.63
C VAL A 134 10.02 0.56 7.22
N LEU A 135 10.58 1.65 6.71
CA LEU A 135 11.81 2.24 7.22
C LEU A 135 11.58 2.91 8.55
N GLU A 136 10.49 3.65 8.69
CA GLU A 136 10.13 4.32 9.93
C GLU A 136 10.07 3.32 11.10
N ARG A 137 9.47 2.15 10.91
CA ARG A 137 9.27 1.16 11.99
C ARG A 137 10.44 0.21 12.20
N LEU A 138 11.11 -0.23 11.15
CA LEU A 138 12.14 -1.27 11.25
C LEU A 138 13.56 -0.72 11.25
N VAL A 139 13.80 0.35 10.52
CA VAL A 139 15.16 0.87 10.29
C VAL A 139 15.46 2.06 11.18
N LEU A 140 14.58 3.06 11.23
CA LEU A 140 14.82 4.29 11.98
C LEU A 140 15.09 4.08 13.48
N PRO A 141 14.40 3.21 14.21
CA PRO A 141 14.72 2.99 15.62
C PRO A 141 16.16 2.54 15.85
N ARG A 142 16.80 1.96 14.82
CA ARG A 142 18.16 1.40 14.88
C ARG A 142 19.19 2.27 14.16
N ALA A 143 18.77 3.17 13.31
CA ALA A 143 19.64 3.97 12.44
C ALA A 143 19.37 5.48 12.53
N LYS A 144 18.65 5.93 13.58
CA LYS A 144 18.26 7.33 13.75
C LYS A 144 19.43 8.30 13.65
N GLU A 145 20.54 8.01 14.28
CA GLU A 145 21.72 8.88 14.25
C GLU A 145 22.34 8.98 12.85
N SER A 146 22.37 7.86 12.12
CA SER A 146 22.88 7.83 10.75
C SER A 146 21.98 8.60 9.79
N LEU A 147 20.67 8.51 9.97
CA LEU A 147 19.70 9.27 9.19
C LEU A 147 19.80 10.78 9.46
N LEU A 148 19.88 11.16 10.74
CA LEU A 148 20.04 12.59 11.11
C LEU A 148 21.31 13.19 10.53
N ARG A 149 22.39 12.42 10.49
CA ARG A 149 23.65 12.84 9.85
C ARG A 149 23.47 13.04 8.35
N TRP A 150 22.84 12.10 7.69
CA TRP A 150 22.56 12.18 6.25
C TRP A 150 21.65 13.36 5.88
N LEU A 151 20.68 13.73 6.73
CA LEU A 151 19.83 14.91 6.50
C LEU A 151 20.57 16.25 6.67
N GLN A 152 21.74 16.25 7.27
CA GLN A 152 22.57 17.44 7.49
C GLN A 152 23.64 17.65 6.40
N GLU A 153 23.92 16.66 5.58
CA GLU A 153 24.83 16.69 4.42
C GLU A 153 24.12 17.19 3.16
#